data_9d8edacbdd196dc8644aae56638b545a
#
_entry.id   9d8edacbdd196dc8644aae56638b545a
#
_cell.length_a   1.000
_cell.length_b   1.000
_cell.length_c   1.000
_cell.angle_alpha   90.00
_cell.angle_beta   90.00
_cell.angle_gamma   90.00
#
_symmetry.space_group_name_H-M   'P 1'
#
loop_
_entity.id
_entity.type
_entity.pdbx_description
1 polymer ?
#
loop_
_entity_poly.entity_id
_entity_poly.type
_entity_poly.pdbx_seq_one_letter_code
_entity_poly.pdbx_strand_id
1 'polypeptide(L)'
;MSRFNQRRGEVAERVAERRRREEAAPRLTERVPKLESLRFEVQELRSGAVIPESTHVRRIPVPHAAALFEFPCLDSFCKDGGHDMTQAILRQLESRAETFEAEDACRGQTGNAMCQRVLRLVAHATYLP
;
A
#
# COMPACT_ATOMS: atom_id res chain seq x y z
N MET A 1 -16.11 -20.27 -19.88
CA MET A 1 -14.83 -20.02 -19.16
C MET A 1 -14.91 -20.54 -17.74
N SER A 2 -13.87 -21.21 -17.30
CA SER A 2 -13.80 -21.67 -15.92
C SER A 2 -13.56 -20.48 -14.98
N ARG A 3 -13.96 -20.62 -13.71
CA ARG A 3 -13.69 -19.61 -12.68
C ARG A 3 -12.20 -19.29 -12.55
N PHE A 4 -11.36 -20.28 -12.81
CA PHE A 4 -9.91 -20.15 -12.78
C PHE A 4 -9.38 -19.17 -13.84
N ASN A 5 -9.92 -19.23 -15.06
CA ASN A 5 -9.53 -18.34 -16.16
C ASN A 5 -10.01 -16.91 -15.92
N GLN A 6 -11.20 -16.74 -15.34
CA GLN A 6 -11.71 -15.42 -14.97
C GLN A 6 -10.83 -14.76 -13.90
N ARG A 7 -10.38 -15.51 -12.89
CA ARG A 7 -9.47 -15.00 -11.85
C ARG A 7 -8.14 -14.56 -12.43
N ARG A 8 -7.58 -15.32 -13.36
CA ARG A 8 -6.32 -14.95 -14.03
C ARG A 8 -6.46 -13.64 -14.79
N GLY A 9 -7.56 -13.45 -15.50
CA GLY A 9 -7.86 -12.23 -16.21
C GLY A 9 -7.99 -11.04 -15.28
N GLU A 10 -8.72 -11.19 -14.19
CA GLU A 10 -8.90 -10.13 -13.20
C GLU A 10 -7.58 -9.73 -12.52
N VAL A 11 -6.74 -10.70 -12.16
CA VAL A 11 -5.42 -10.43 -11.57
C VAL A 11 -4.53 -9.71 -12.58
N ALA A 12 -4.50 -10.15 -13.83
CA ALA A 12 -3.71 -9.51 -14.88
C ALA A 12 -4.15 -8.07 -15.11
N GLU A 13 -5.45 -7.81 -15.11
CA GLU A 13 -6.01 -6.46 -15.23
C GLU A 13 -5.59 -5.55 -14.07
N ARG A 14 -5.63 -6.05 -12.85
CA ARG A 14 -5.20 -5.30 -11.65
C ARG A 14 -3.73 -4.95 -11.70
N VAL A 15 -2.89 -5.89 -12.11
CA VAL A 15 -1.44 -5.68 -12.25
C VAL A 15 -1.17 -4.63 -13.33
N ALA A 16 -1.82 -4.72 -14.48
CA ALA A 16 -1.66 -3.75 -15.55
C ALA A 16 -2.12 -2.36 -15.14
N GLU A 17 -3.24 -2.26 -14.44
CA GLU A 17 -3.79 -1.01 -13.96
C GLU A 17 -2.88 -0.35 -12.91
N ARG A 18 -2.36 -1.14 -11.99
CA ARG A 18 -1.39 -0.67 -10.99
C ARG A 18 -0.13 -0.13 -11.68
N ARG A 19 0.37 -0.85 -12.69
CA ARG A 19 1.54 -0.40 -13.46
C ARG A 19 1.27 0.94 -14.14
N ARG A 20 0.08 1.11 -14.73
CA ARG A 20 -0.29 2.39 -15.33
C ARG A 20 -0.32 3.53 -14.31
N ARG A 21 -0.83 3.28 -13.10
CA ARG A 21 -0.83 4.28 -12.04
C ARG A 21 0.59 4.62 -11.58
N GLU A 22 1.46 3.63 -11.45
CA GLU A 22 2.88 3.84 -11.11
C GLU A 22 3.60 4.67 -12.16
N GLU A 23 3.36 4.38 -13.43
CA GLU A 23 3.96 5.13 -14.55
C GLU A 23 3.44 6.56 -14.62
N ALA A 24 2.18 6.78 -14.29
CA ALA A 24 1.55 8.09 -14.31
C ALA A 24 1.89 8.94 -13.07
N ALA A 25 2.27 8.31 -11.97
CA ALA A 25 2.59 9.02 -10.73
C ALA A 25 3.90 9.78 -10.85
N PRO A 26 4.05 10.91 -10.14
CA PRO A 26 5.35 11.58 -10.06
C PRO A 26 6.37 10.67 -9.37
N ARG A 27 7.65 10.95 -9.60
CA ARG A 27 8.72 10.24 -8.92
C ARG A 27 8.77 10.67 -7.44
N LEU A 28 9.11 9.74 -6.57
CA LEU A 28 9.20 10.04 -5.15
C LEU A 28 10.23 11.15 -4.86
N THR A 29 11.36 11.13 -5.59
CA THR A 29 12.39 12.16 -5.49
C THR A 29 11.95 13.54 -5.97
N GLU A 30 10.93 13.62 -6.81
CA GLU A 30 10.35 14.91 -7.22
C GLU A 30 9.47 15.49 -6.09
N ARG A 31 8.72 14.64 -5.41
CA ARG A 31 7.82 15.06 -4.33
C ARG A 31 8.57 15.31 -3.01
N VAL A 32 9.58 14.51 -2.72
CA VAL A 32 10.37 14.61 -1.47
C VAL A 32 11.86 14.55 -1.84
N PRO A 33 12.44 15.65 -2.35
CA PRO A 33 13.82 15.63 -2.89
C PRO A 33 14.89 15.26 -1.87
N LYS A 34 14.66 15.53 -0.59
CA LYS A 34 15.64 15.25 0.47
C LYS A 34 15.51 13.87 1.10
N LEU A 35 14.55 13.08 0.66
CA LEU A 35 14.36 11.74 1.19
C LEU A 35 15.54 10.84 0.78
N GLU A 36 16.19 10.25 1.78
CA GLU A 36 17.33 9.36 1.55
C GLU A 36 16.91 7.90 1.60
N SER A 37 16.16 7.50 2.62
CA SER A 37 15.69 6.12 2.76
C SER A 37 14.28 6.07 3.32
N LEU A 38 13.58 4.99 3.01
CA LEU A 38 12.22 4.76 3.48
C LEU A 38 11.97 3.26 3.61
N ARG A 39 11.46 2.83 4.77
CA ARG A 39 10.98 1.46 4.94
C ARG A 39 9.71 1.46 5.76
N PHE A 40 8.87 0.48 5.52
CA PHE A 40 7.63 0.26 6.24
C PHE A 40 7.66 -1.08 6.96
N GLU A 41 7.24 -1.10 8.21
CA GLU A 41 6.85 -2.31 8.92
C GLU A 41 5.34 -2.41 8.78
N VAL A 42 4.86 -3.43 8.05
CA VAL A 42 3.47 -3.54 7.63
C VAL A 42 2.81 -4.69 8.34
N GLN A 43 1.63 -4.44 8.91
CA GLN A 43 0.79 -5.46 9.54
C GLN A 43 -0.59 -5.42 8.91
N GLU A 44 -1.16 -6.59 8.65
CA GLU A 44 -2.54 -6.70 8.21
C GLU A 44 -3.33 -7.53 9.21
N LEU A 45 -4.48 -7.00 9.62
CA LEU A 45 -5.31 -7.57 10.66
C LEU A 45 -6.75 -7.69 10.17
N ARG A 46 -7.48 -8.67 10.72
CA ARG A 46 -8.93 -8.66 10.62
C ARG A 46 -9.50 -7.58 11.53
N SER A 47 -10.63 -7.02 11.16
CA SER A 47 -11.31 -6.01 11.98
C SER A 47 -11.53 -6.55 13.40
N GLY A 48 -11.11 -5.78 14.39
CA GLY A 48 -11.22 -6.13 15.80
C GLY A 48 -10.20 -7.13 16.32
N ALA A 49 -9.32 -7.65 15.47
CA ALA A 49 -8.27 -8.58 15.90
C ALA A 49 -7.12 -7.83 16.56
N VAL A 50 -6.50 -8.47 17.55
CA VAL A 50 -5.30 -7.95 18.24
C VAL A 50 -4.03 -8.49 17.60
N ILE A 51 -4.08 -9.74 17.10
CA ILE A 51 -2.93 -10.42 16.51
C ILE A 51 -2.96 -10.23 15.00
N PRO A 52 -1.89 -9.68 14.38
CA PRO A 52 -1.83 -9.55 12.93
C PRO A 52 -1.79 -10.91 12.24
N GLU A 53 -2.47 -11.03 11.10
CA GLU A 53 -2.39 -12.21 10.24
C GLU A 53 -1.12 -12.20 9.40
N SER A 54 -0.60 -11.02 9.10
CA SER A 54 0.61 -10.86 8.31
C SER A 54 1.45 -9.73 8.87
N THR A 55 2.75 -9.93 8.90
CA THR A 55 3.73 -8.91 9.27
C THR A 55 4.90 -9.02 8.31
N HIS A 56 5.26 -7.92 7.66
CA HIS A 56 6.40 -7.90 6.76
C HIS A 56 7.05 -6.51 6.71
N VAL A 57 8.26 -6.46 6.18
CA VAL A 57 8.99 -5.21 5.97
C VAL A 57 9.04 -4.94 4.47
N ARG A 58 8.69 -3.73 4.08
CA ARG A 58 8.79 -3.26 2.71
C ARG A 58 9.78 -2.11 2.64
N ARG A 59 10.88 -2.31 1.93
CA ARG A 59 11.90 -1.30 1.68
C ARG A 59 11.62 -0.61 0.36
N ILE A 60 11.67 0.71 0.36
CA ILE A 60 11.39 1.50 -0.83
C ILE A 60 12.70 1.92 -1.48
N PRO A 61 12.94 1.57 -2.76
CA PRO A 61 14.12 2.03 -3.49
C PRO A 61 13.92 3.48 -3.91
N VAL A 62 14.19 4.41 -3.00
CA VAL A 62 13.86 5.83 -3.14
C VAL A 62 14.26 6.44 -4.49
N PRO A 63 15.48 6.19 -5.02
CA PRO A 63 15.87 6.81 -6.30
C PRO A 63 15.04 6.37 -7.50
N HIS A 64 14.36 5.24 -7.40
CA HIS A 64 13.62 4.63 -8.50
C HIS A 64 12.13 4.48 -8.24
N ALA A 65 11.66 4.93 -7.08
CA ALA A 65 10.27 4.73 -6.68
C ALA A 65 9.34 5.80 -7.23
N ALA A 66 8.11 5.38 -7.53
CA ALA A 66 7.01 6.32 -7.77
C ALA A 66 6.47 6.84 -6.43
N ALA A 67 5.92 8.05 -6.45
CA ALA A 67 5.23 8.62 -5.30
C ALA A 67 3.81 8.02 -5.20
N LEU A 68 3.75 6.72 -5.03
CA LEU A 68 2.51 5.95 -4.98
C LEU A 68 2.68 4.82 -3.97
N PHE A 69 1.83 4.78 -2.95
CA PHE A 69 1.90 3.81 -1.87
C PHE A 69 0.59 3.06 -1.76
N GLU A 70 0.43 2.06 -2.61
CA GLU A 70 -0.70 1.16 -2.63
C GLU A 70 -0.31 -0.20 -2.06
N PHE A 71 -1.19 -0.78 -1.24
CA PHE A 71 -1.00 -2.09 -0.64
C PHE A 71 -2.21 -2.96 -1.00
N PRO A 72 -1.99 -4.15 -1.56
CA PRO A 72 -3.10 -5.04 -1.87
C PRO A 72 -3.76 -5.59 -0.61
N CYS A 73 -5.06 -5.88 -0.69
CA CYS A 73 -5.73 -6.63 0.35
C CYS A 73 -5.27 -8.10 0.29
N LEU A 74 -4.93 -8.68 1.45
CA LEU A 74 -4.51 -10.09 1.51
C LEU A 74 -5.65 -11.08 1.35
N ASP A 75 -6.89 -10.64 1.50
CA ASP A 75 -8.03 -11.52 1.27
C ASP A 75 -8.21 -11.74 -0.24
N SER A 76 -7.95 -12.97 -0.69
CA SER A 76 -8.04 -13.32 -2.11
C SER A 76 -9.46 -13.23 -2.66
N PHE A 77 -10.47 -13.20 -1.81
CA PHE A 77 -11.88 -13.06 -2.19
C PHE A 77 -12.38 -11.62 -2.15
N CYS A 78 -11.54 -10.69 -1.69
CA CYS A 78 -11.90 -9.29 -1.67
C CYS A 78 -11.93 -8.70 -3.08
N LYS A 79 -13.04 -8.05 -3.43
CA LYS A 79 -13.20 -7.33 -4.69
C LYS A 79 -13.07 -5.84 -4.47
N ASP A 80 -12.34 -5.19 -5.36
CA ASP A 80 -12.15 -3.73 -5.38
C ASP A 80 -11.57 -3.20 -4.07
N GLY A 81 -10.82 -4.04 -3.38
CA GLY A 81 -10.18 -3.69 -2.12
C GLY A 81 -8.74 -3.25 -2.30
N GLY A 82 -8.09 -3.15 -1.17
CA GLY A 82 -6.72 -2.68 -1.04
C GLY A 82 -6.65 -1.39 -0.25
N HIS A 83 -5.45 -0.87 -0.14
CA HIS A 83 -5.17 0.29 0.69
C HIS A 83 -4.33 1.29 -0.10
N ASP A 84 -4.88 2.45 -0.38
CA ASP A 84 -4.12 3.54 -0.97
C ASP A 84 -3.76 4.53 0.15
N MET A 85 -2.52 4.51 0.56
CA MET A 85 -2.01 5.34 1.64
C MET A 85 -1.11 6.46 1.13
N THR A 86 -1.14 6.73 -0.17
CA THR A 86 -0.25 7.67 -0.82
C THR A 86 -0.29 9.06 -0.18
N GLN A 87 -1.47 9.64 -0.02
CA GLN A 87 -1.59 11.00 0.51
C GLN A 87 -1.14 11.09 1.98
N ALA A 88 -1.52 10.12 2.79
CA ALA A 88 -1.14 10.09 4.19
C ALA A 88 0.38 9.99 4.36
N ILE A 89 1.02 9.12 3.58
CA ILE A 89 2.47 8.91 3.64
C ILE A 89 3.20 10.15 3.11
N LEU A 90 2.81 10.66 1.94
CA LEU A 90 3.48 11.84 1.36
C LEU A 90 3.40 13.05 2.27
N ARG A 91 2.28 13.26 2.93
CA ARG A 91 2.12 14.37 3.88
C ARG A 91 3.14 14.30 5.01
N GLN A 92 3.37 13.12 5.55
CA GLN A 92 4.35 12.91 6.60
C GLN A 92 5.79 13.10 6.09
N LEU A 93 6.09 12.57 4.91
CA LEU A 93 7.42 12.70 4.31
C LEU A 93 7.73 14.17 3.96
N GLU A 94 6.76 14.91 3.46
CA GLU A 94 6.92 16.33 3.14
C GLU A 94 7.14 17.17 4.39
N SER A 95 6.62 16.74 5.54
CA SER A 95 6.89 17.37 6.84
C SER A 95 8.19 16.87 7.49
N ARG A 96 8.93 16.00 6.82
CA ARG A 96 10.21 15.43 7.27
C ARG A 96 10.07 14.57 8.53
N ALA A 97 8.97 13.88 8.69
CA ALA A 97 8.80 12.94 9.79
C ALA A 97 9.74 11.74 9.62
N GLU A 98 10.49 11.42 10.66
CA GLU A 98 11.45 10.31 10.65
C GLU A 98 10.81 8.99 11.01
N THR A 99 9.82 9.02 11.88
CA THR A 99 9.02 7.85 12.25
C THR A 99 7.56 8.25 12.34
N PHE A 100 6.69 7.52 11.69
CA PHE A 100 5.26 7.78 11.74
C PHE A 100 4.45 6.52 11.53
N GLU A 101 3.20 6.56 11.93
CA GLU A 101 2.25 5.48 11.78
C GLU A 101 1.14 5.88 10.84
N ALA A 102 0.59 4.91 10.13
CA ALA A 102 -0.60 5.08 9.30
C ALA A 102 -1.43 3.81 9.33
N GLU A 103 -2.73 3.97 9.18
CA GLU A 103 -3.68 2.87 9.24
C GLU A 103 -4.80 3.12 8.23
N ASP A 104 -5.27 2.06 7.58
CA ASP A 104 -6.35 2.14 6.62
C ASP A 104 -7.20 0.87 6.64
N ALA A 105 -8.51 1.04 6.55
CA ALA A 105 -9.43 -0.08 6.46
C ALA A 105 -9.76 -0.35 4.99
N CYS A 106 -9.73 -1.62 4.61
CA CYS A 106 -10.10 -2.03 3.26
C CYS A 106 -11.57 -1.77 3.00
N ARG A 107 -11.88 -1.12 1.89
CA ARG A 107 -13.25 -0.78 1.48
C ARG A 107 -13.79 -1.70 0.39
N GLY A 108 -13.08 -2.80 0.11
CA GLY A 108 -13.55 -3.80 -0.82
C GLY A 108 -14.68 -4.65 -0.25
N GLN A 109 -15.12 -5.60 -1.04
CA GLN A 109 -16.21 -6.47 -0.67
C GLN A 109 -15.79 -7.93 -0.73
N THR A 110 -16.22 -8.69 0.26
CA THR A 110 -16.07 -10.15 0.32
C THR A 110 -17.47 -10.74 0.36
N GLY A 111 -17.95 -11.27 -0.78
CA GLY A 111 -19.33 -11.67 -0.91
C GLY A 111 -20.27 -10.47 -0.81
N ASN A 112 -21.22 -10.50 0.11
CA ASN A 112 -22.19 -9.44 0.35
C ASN A 112 -21.77 -8.49 1.49
N ALA A 113 -20.59 -8.68 2.06
CA ALA A 113 -20.11 -7.89 3.20
C ALA A 113 -18.89 -7.07 2.83
N MET A 114 -18.68 -5.97 3.54
CA MET A 114 -17.43 -5.20 3.43
C MET A 114 -16.27 -6.03 3.99
N CYS A 115 -15.12 -5.94 3.33
CA CYS A 115 -13.93 -6.69 3.73
C CYS A 115 -13.43 -6.33 5.12
N GLN A 116 -13.36 -5.05 5.46
CA GLN A 116 -12.98 -4.51 6.77
C GLN A 116 -11.61 -4.96 7.29
N ARG A 117 -10.74 -5.50 6.45
CA ARG A 117 -9.37 -5.75 6.87
C ARG A 117 -8.66 -4.43 7.09
N VAL A 118 -7.79 -4.40 8.10
CA VAL A 118 -7.05 -3.20 8.47
C VAL A 118 -5.59 -3.40 8.14
N LEU A 119 -5.01 -2.44 7.43
CA LEU A 119 -3.58 -2.36 7.23
C LEU A 119 -3.03 -1.29 8.15
N ARG A 120 -2.00 -1.66 8.91
CA ARG A 120 -1.30 -0.76 9.83
C ARG A 120 0.17 -0.78 9.47
N LEU A 121 0.77 0.40 9.36
CA LEU A 121 2.21 0.47 9.10
C LEU A 121 2.90 1.45 10.04
N VAL A 122 4.18 1.16 10.28
CA VAL A 122 5.12 2.08 10.92
C VAL A 122 6.19 2.39 9.88
N ALA A 123 6.37 3.65 9.58
CA ALA A 123 7.34 4.11 8.61
C ALA A 123 8.60 4.64 9.30
N HIS A 124 9.74 4.36 8.70
CA HIS A 124 11.04 4.87 9.10
C HIS A 124 11.69 5.55 7.90
N ALA A 125 11.98 6.81 8.03
CA ALA A 125 12.55 7.62 6.95
C ALA A 125 13.81 8.36 7.43
N THR A 126 14.78 8.48 6.52
CA THR A 126 15.93 9.34 6.72
C THR A 126 16.01 10.38 5.61
N TYR A 127 16.58 11.52 5.90
CA TYR A 127 16.64 12.65 4.98
C TYR A 127 18.08 13.17 4.86
N LEU A 128 18.39 13.65 3.67
CA LEU A 128 19.65 14.33 3.41
C LEU A 128 19.67 15.68 4.13
N PRO A 129 20.84 16.16 4.58
CA PRO A 129 20.96 17.47 5.22
C PRO A 129 20.64 18.65 4.30
#